data_6b024d81f84750ec1a3c70f5413d884c
#
_entry.id   6b024d81f84750ec1a3c70f5413d884c
#
_cell.length_a   1.000
_cell.length_b   1.000
_cell.length_c   1.000
_cell.angle_alpha   90.00
_cell.angle_beta   90.00
_cell.angle_gamma   90.00
#
_symmetry.space_group_name_H-M   'P 1'
#
loop_
_entity.id
_entity.type
_entity.pdbx_description
1 polymer ?
#
loop_
_entity_poly.entity_id
_entity_poly.type
_entity_poly.pdbx_seq_one_letter_code
_entity_poly.pdbx_strand_id
1 'polypeptide(L)'
;MSKFLRILFLSTLLFLFACGSEEAANLDPQIVKVVDDEFSPRVLRVEPGTTVIWESGGANNHNVIASDGSWQAISSDYFEYGIITKGDQYEHTFNEPGVYEYYCPYHGTNNKGMVGTIVVGDVDYTETVEAVSVTLTDNVLKVGKNEQ
;
A
#
# COMPACT_ATOMS: atom_id res chain seq x y z
N MET A 1 22.58 64.29 47.14
CA MET A 1 22.99 62.90 47.16
C MET A 1 21.87 62.04 46.52
N SER A 2 21.98 61.84 45.23
CA SER A 2 20.92 61.16 44.45
C SER A 2 21.20 59.67 44.34
N LYS A 3 20.25 58.86 44.79
CA LYS A 3 20.34 57.39 44.69
C LYS A 3 19.65 56.97 43.39
N PHE A 4 20.44 56.55 42.39
CA PHE A 4 19.92 55.93 41.17
C PHE A 4 19.44 54.51 41.47
N LEU A 5 18.12 54.30 41.33
CA LEU A 5 17.50 52.98 41.37
C LEU A 5 17.60 52.34 39.98
N ARG A 6 18.45 51.34 39.81
CA ARG A 6 18.52 50.55 38.60
C ARG A 6 17.44 49.49 38.63
N ILE A 7 16.41 49.69 37.80
CA ILE A 7 15.36 48.69 37.54
C ILE A 7 15.91 47.73 36.49
N LEU A 8 16.14 46.49 36.92
CA LEU A 8 16.56 45.38 36.06
C LEU A 8 15.29 44.77 35.40
N PHE A 9 15.04 45.07 34.12
CA PHE A 9 13.98 44.39 33.35
C PHE A 9 14.47 43.00 33.03
N LEU A 10 13.93 41.99 33.72
CA LEU A 10 14.09 40.58 33.39
C LEU A 10 13.07 40.23 32.30
N SER A 11 13.54 40.27 31.05
CA SER A 11 12.73 39.84 29.91
C SER A 11 12.64 38.31 29.90
N THR A 12 11.53 37.79 30.44
CA THR A 12 11.18 36.35 30.27
C THR A 12 10.69 36.12 28.87
N LEU A 13 11.57 35.58 28.01
CA LEU A 13 11.21 35.10 26.66
C LEU A 13 10.37 33.83 26.78
N LEU A 14 9.09 33.99 26.67
CA LEU A 14 8.13 32.88 26.64
C LEU A 14 8.22 32.20 25.28
N PHE A 15 8.93 31.06 25.20
CA PHE A 15 8.86 30.18 24.02
C PHE A 15 7.49 29.49 23.98
N LEU A 16 6.59 30.03 23.19
CA LEU A 16 5.38 29.31 22.80
C LEU A 16 5.80 28.21 21.82
N PHE A 17 5.90 26.98 22.33
CA PHE A 17 5.90 25.81 21.48
C PHE A 17 4.50 25.75 20.85
N ALA A 18 4.38 26.27 19.62
CA ALA A 18 3.27 25.94 18.77
C ALA A 18 3.40 24.46 18.39
N CYS A 19 2.65 23.60 19.10
CA CYS A 19 2.40 22.25 18.65
C CYS A 19 1.52 22.41 17.39
N GLY A 20 2.17 22.46 16.21
CA GLY A 20 1.46 22.35 14.96
C GLY A 20 0.84 20.96 14.94
N SER A 21 -0.49 20.88 15.04
CA SER A 21 -1.21 19.70 14.59
C SER A 21 -0.92 19.61 13.10
N GLU A 22 -0.07 18.66 12.68
CA GLU A 22 -0.03 18.27 11.28
C GLU A 22 -1.44 17.81 10.94
N GLU A 23 -2.14 18.64 10.19
CA GLU A 23 -3.41 18.29 9.60
C GLU A 23 -3.10 17.11 8.68
N ALA A 24 -3.66 15.94 8.99
CA ALA A 24 -3.47 14.75 8.17
C ALA A 24 -3.81 15.12 6.72
N ALA A 25 -2.84 15.02 5.84
CA ALA A 25 -3.06 15.30 4.43
C ALA A 25 -4.21 14.41 3.97
N ASN A 26 -5.31 15.02 3.52
CA ASN A 26 -6.42 14.28 2.92
C ASN A 26 -5.95 13.80 1.54
N LEU A 27 -5.33 12.61 1.52
CA LEU A 27 -4.84 12.00 0.30
C LEU A 27 -6.02 11.35 -0.44
N ASP A 28 -6.13 11.62 -1.74
CA ASP A 28 -7.12 10.96 -2.57
C ASP A 28 -6.92 9.44 -2.54
N PRO A 29 -7.99 8.65 -2.40
CA PRO A 29 -7.90 7.20 -2.43
C PRO A 29 -7.27 6.69 -3.72
N GLN A 30 -6.41 5.68 -3.60
CA GLN A 30 -5.75 5.04 -4.72
C GLN A 30 -6.43 3.69 -5.01
N ILE A 31 -6.64 3.38 -6.28
CA ILE A 31 -7.44 2.23 -6.69
C ILE A 31 -6.55 1.12 -7.24
N VAL A 32 -6.75 -0.09 -6.74
CA VAL A 32 -6.29 -1.35 -7.32
C VAL A 32 -7.50 -2.08 -7.91
N LYS A 33 -7.50 -2.31 -9.21
CA LYS A 33 -8.53 -3.15 -9.84
C LYS A 33 -8.25 -4.61 -9.54
N VAL A 34 -9.29 -5.32 -9.11
CA VAL A 34 -9.29 -6.76 -8.91
C VAL A 34 -9.98 -7.37 -10.13
N VAL A 35 -9.19 -7.87 -11.04
CA VAL A 35 -9.67 -8.48 -12.28
C VAL A 35 -9.29 -9.95 -12.31
N ASP A 36 -9.82 -10.70 -13.28
CA ASP A 36 -9.62 -12.14 -13.31
C ASP A 36 -8.13 -12.50 -13.26
N ASP A 37 -7.75 -13.15 -12.15
CA ASP A 37 -6.41 -13.66 -11.81
C ASP A 37 -5.29 -12.63 -11.60
N GLU A 38 -5.62 -11.32 -11.51
CA GLU A 38 -4.61 -10.29 -11.24
C GLU A 38 -5.12 -9.10 -10.40
N PHE A 39 -4.18 -8.44 -9.72
CA PHE A 39 -4.33 -7.09 -9.16
C PHE A 39 -3.67 -6.07 -10.08
N SER A 40 -4.38 -5.00 -10.44
CA SER A 40 -3.88 -4.00 -11.38
C SER A 40 -4.02 -2.57 -10.81
N PRO A 41 -2.91 -1.85 -10.55
CA PRO A 41 -1.53 -2.30 -10.75
C PRO A 41 -1.12 -3.38 -9.75
N ARG A 42 -0.16 -4.22 -10.11
CA ARG A 42 0.42 -5.24 -9.23
C ARG A 42 1.24 -4.61 -8.10
N VAL A 43 1.96 -3.54 -8.38
CA VAL A 43 2.70 -2.74 -7.40
C VAL A 43 2.15 -1.32 -7.42
N LEU A 44 1.69 -0.85 -6.27
CA LEU A 44 1.19 0.51 -6.08
C LEU A 44 2.05 1.23 -5.04
N ARG A 45 2.58 2.41 -5.39
CA ARG A 45 3.31 3.27 -4.45
C ARG A 45 2.41 4.39 -3.95
N VAL A 46 2.37 4.58 -2.64
CA VAL A 46 1.53 5.57 -1.98
C VAL A 46 2.27 6.26 -0.84
N GLU A 47 1.77 7.41 -0.41
CA GLU A 47 2.26 8.08 0.79
C GLU A 47 1.61 7.51 2.07
N PRO A 48 2.27 7.60 3.23
CA PRO A 48 1.66 7.26 4.52
C PRO A 48 0.34 8.03 4.74
N GLY A 49 -0.68 7.36 5.26
CA GLY A 49 -2.03 7.90 5.43
C GLY A 49 -2.96 7.70 4.23
N THR A 50 -2.46 7.13 3.11
CA THR A 50 -3.28 6.87 1.93
C THR A 50 -4.22 5.69 2.16
N THR A 51 -5.48 5.86 1.76
CA THR A 51 -6.44 4.76 1.66
C THR A 51 -6.34 4.13 0.26
N VAL A 52 -6.13 2.81 0.22
CA VAL A 52 -6.16 2.02 -1.01
C VAL A 52 -7.50 1.30 -1.08
N ILE A 53 -8.13 1.35 -2.25
CA ILE A 53 -9.41 0.71 -2.54
C ILE A 53 -9.18 -0.42 -3.56
N TRP A 54 -9.49 -1.65 -3.18
CA TRP A 54 -9.56 -2.77 -4.12
C TRP A 54 -10.98 -2.85 -4.68
N GLU A 55 -11.10 -2.63 -5.97
CA GLU A 55 -12.39 -2.60 -6.69
C GLU A 55 -12.51 -3.79 -7.63
N SER A 56 -13.48 -4.67 -7.37
CA SER A 56 -13.69 -5.86 -8.17
C SER A 56 -14.40 -5.55 -9.48
N GLY A 57 -13.73 -5.88 -10.59
CA GLY A 57 -14.23 -5.71 -11.96
C GLY A 57 -14.33 -7.01 -12.76
N GLY A 58 -13.71 -8.09 -12.28
CA GLY A 58 -13.68 -9.40 -12.93
C GLY A 58 -14.98 -10.19 -12.82
N ALA A 59 -14.99 -11.39 -13.38
CA ALA A 59 -16.10 -12.33 -13.31
C ALA A 59 -15.95 -13.34 -12.17
N ASN A 60 -14.71 -13.56 -11.72
CA ASN A 60 -14.39 -14.52 -10.66
C ASN A 60 -14.54 -13.89 -9.27
N ASN A 61 -14.68 -14.75 -8.26
CA ASN A 61 -14.65 -14.35 -6.87
C ASN A 61 -13.19 -14.19 -6.41
N HIS A 62 -12.92 -13.15 -5.68
CA HIS A 62 -11.57 -12.84 -5.19
C HIS A 62 -11.56 -12.61 -3.68
N ASN A 63 -10.37 -12.51 -3.13
CA ASN A 63 -10.12 -11.97 -1.80
C ASN A 63 -8.81 -11.17 -1.80
N VAL A 64 -8.61 -10.35 -0.78
CA VAL A 64 -7.38 -9.59 -0.55
C VAL A 64 -6.92 -9.89 0.87
N ILE A 65 -5.81 -10.59 1.00
CA ILE A 65 -5.25 -10.99 2.29
C ILE A 65 -3.78 -10.58 2.35
N ALA A 66 -3.39 -9.87 3.41
CA ALA A 66 -1.98 -9.58 3.69
C ALA A 66 -1.18 -10.88 3.81
N SER A 67 0.01 -10.92 3.22
CA SER A 67 0.88 -12.10 3.24
C SER A 67 1.32 -12.49 4.65
N ASP A 68 1.37 -11.54 5.57
CA ASP A 68 1.65 -11.71 7.00
C ASP A 68 0.40 -11.94 7.86
N GLY A 69 -0.80 -11.91 7.26
CA GLY A 69 -2.07 -12.08 7.95
C GLY A 69 -2.53 -10.88 8.78
N SER A 70 -1.86 -9.74 8.70
CA SER A 70 -2.16 -8.56 9.53
C SER A 70 -3.49 -7.89 9.19
N TRP A 71 -3.96 -8.01 7.95
CA TRP A 71 -5.26 -7.51 7.48
C TRP A 71 -5.81 -8.36 6.33
N GLN A 72 -7.10 -8.30 6.14
CA GLN A 72 -7.80 -8.98 5.04
C GLN A 72 -9.11 -8.27 4.71
N ALA A 73 -9.57 -8.42 3.47
CA ALA A 73 -10.91 -8.06 3.09
C ALA A 73 -11.90 -8.99 3.79
N ILE A 74 -12.71 -8.43 4.67
CA ILE A 74 -13.79 -9.16 5.33
C ILE A 74 -15.09 -8.66 4.73
N SER A 75 -15.77 -9.50 3.96
CA SER A 75 -17.17 -9.26 3.64
C SER A 75 -18.00 -9.55 4.88
N SER A 76 -18.74 -8.55 5.35
CA SER A 76 -19.39 -8.54 6.66
C SER A 76 -20.45 -9.60 6.89
N ASP A 77 -20.93 -10.31 5.86
CA ASP A 77 -22.19 -11.04 6.01
C ASP A 77 -22.21 -12.53 5.63
N TYR A 78 -21.17 -13.15 5.06
CA TYR A 78 -21.38 -14.50 4.57
C TYR A 78 -20.26 -15.54 4.62
N PHE A 79 -18.98 -15.21 4.80
CA PHE A 79 -17.91 -16.24 4.81
C PHE A 79 -16.74 -15.91 5.73
N GLU A 80 -16.22 -16.94 6.34
CA GLU A 80 -15.02 -16.98 7.18
C GLU A 80 -13.75 -16.41 6.48
N TYR A 81 -13.84 -16.19 5.15
CA TYR A 81 -12.76 -15.65 4.32
C TYR A 81 -13.32 -14.65 3.31
N GLY A 82 -13.73 -13.48 3.69
CA GLY A 82 -14.31 -12.43 2.84
C GLY A 82 -14.19 -12.67 1.33
N ILE A 83 -15.31 -12.76 0.64
CA ILE A 83 -15.34 -12.88 -0.83
C ILE A 83 -15.64 -11.51 -1.41
N ILE A 84 -14.81 -11.07 -2.34
CA ILE A 84 -15.05 -9.88 -3.15
C ILE A 84 -15.61 -10.33 -4.50
N THR A 85 -16.83 -9.97 -4.79
CA THR A 85 -17.50 -10.24 -6.07
C THR A 85 -17.53 -9.00 -6.95
N LYS A 86 -17.91 -9.15 -8.20
CA LYS A 86 -17.98 -8.03 -9.13
C LYS A 86 -18.83 -6.87 -8.60
N GLY A 87 -18.21 -5.69 -8.55
CA GLY A 87 -18.80 -4.45 -8.05
C GLY A 87 -18.55 -4.18 -6.57
N ASP A 88 -18.00 -5.16 -5.83
CA ASP A 88 -17.61 -4.95 -4.45
C ASP A 88 -16.31 -4.15 -4.34
N GLN A 89 -16.15 -3.48 -3.21
CA GLN A 89 -14.95 -2.74 -2.85
C GLN A 89 -14.50 -3.14 -1.45
N TYR A 90 -13.19 -3.18 -1.27
CA TYR A 90 -12.53 -3.27 0.03
C TYR A 90 -11.55 -2.13 0.16
N GLU A 91 -11.44 -1.54 1.32
CA GLU A 91 -10.51 -0.45 1.58
C GLU A 91 -9.63 -0.71 2.80
N HIS A 92 -8.39 -0.21 2.73
CA HIS A 92 -7.46 -0.24 3.85
C HIS A 92 -6.56 1.01 3.81
N THR A 93 -6.35 1.63 4.98
CA THR A 93 -5.51 2.81 5.11
C THR A 93 -4.13 2.41 5.64
N PHE A 94 -3.09 2.79 4.92
CA PHE A 94 -1.69 2.51 5.27
C PHE A 94 -1.06 3.72 5.93
N ASN A 95 -0.90 3.71 7.25
CA ASN A 95 -0.37 4.84 8.01
C ASN A 95 1.16 4.81 8.16
N GLU A 96 1.77 3.65 8.11
CA GLU A 96 3.20 3.48 8.37
C GLU A 96 3.97 3.19 7.08
N PRO A 97 5.17 3.76 6.89
CA PRO A 97 6.04 3.38 5.78
C PRO A 97 6.39 1.89 5.81
N GLY A 98 6.41 1.26 4.63
CA GLY A 98 6.71 -0.16 4.55
C GLY A 98 6.35 -0.79 3.21
N VAL A 99 6.63 -2.09 3.10
CA VAL A 99 6.25 -2.92 1.96
C VAL A 99 5.19 -3.91 2.44
N TYR A 100 4.02 -3.85 1.83
CA TYR A 100 2.85 -4.63 2.22
C TYR A 100 2.45 -5.55 1.08
N GLU A 101 2.87 -6.78 1.18
CA GLU A 101 2.53 -7.83 0.22
C GLU A 101 1.17 -8.43 0.54
N TYR A 102 0.39 -8.75 -0.50
CA TYR A 102 -0.92 -9.37 -0.36
C TYR A 102 -1.22 -10.31 -1.54
N TYR A 103 -2.21 -11.16 -1.37
CA TYR A 103 -2.58 -12.15 -2.38
C TYR A 103 -4.08 -12.50 -2.34
N CYS A 104 -4.54 -13.16 -3.39
CA CYS A 104 -5.85 -13.80 -3.44
C CYS A 104 -5.69 -15.31 -3.22
N PRO A 105 -6.23 -15.90 -2.14
CA PRO A 105 -6.05 -17.32 -1.84
C PRO A 105 -6.77 -18.27 -2.80
N TYR A 106 -7.71 -17.74 -3.60
CA TYR A 106 -8.39 -18.53 -4.63
C TYR A 106 -7.54 -18.73 -5.89
N HIS A 107 -6.64 -17.78 -6.18
CA HIS A 107 -5.89 -17.74 -7.43
C HIS A 107 -4.38 -17.63 -7.20
N GLY A 108 -3.92 -17.88 -5.96
CA GLY A 108 -2.51 -17.80 -5.62
C GLY A 108 -2.19 -18.19 -4.20
N THR A 109 -0.95 -17.92 -3.85
CA THR A 109 -0.39 -18.02 -2.49
C THR A 109 0.30 -16.71 -2.16
N ASN A 110 0.83 -16.56 -0.95
CA ASN A 110 1.51 -15.33 -0.52
C ASN A 110 2.72 -14.88 -1.38
N ASN A 111 3.19 -15.70 -2.31
CA ASN A 111 4.34 -15.37 -3.15
C ASN A 111 4.21 -15.82 -4.62
N LYS A 112 3.07 -16.40 -5.01
CA LYS A 112 2.87 -16.91 -6.38
C LYS A 112 1.42 -16.79 -6.82
N GLY A 113 1.20 -16.51 -8.10
CA GLY A 113 -0.11 -16.36 -8.72
C GLY A 113 -0.65 -14.94 -8.59
N MET A 114 -1.88 -14.78 -8.14
CA MET A 114 -2.52 -13.49 -7.96
C MET A 114 -2.02 -12.81 -6.70
N VAL A 115 -0.95 -12.03 -6.85
CA VAL A 115 -0.26 -11.30 -5.77
C VAL A 115 -0.15 -9.82 -6.11
N GLY A 116 -0.05 -8.98 -5.08
CA GLY A 116 0.18 -7.55 -5.22
C GLY A 116 1.02 -6.99 -4.08
N THR A 117 1.47 -5.75 -4.24
CA THR A 117 2.30 -5.06 -3.25
C THR A 117 1.90 -3.59 -3.16
N ILE A 118 1.70 -3.11 -1.94
CA ILE A 118 1.61 -1.68 -1.65
C ILE A 118 2.94 -1.25 -1.04
N VAL A 119 3.57 -0.25 -1.63
CA VAL A 119 4.82 0.37 -1.13
C VAL A 119 4.47 1.73 -0.58
N VAL A 120 4.60 1.89 0.73
CA VAL A 120 4.20 3.11 1.46
C VAL A 120 5.42 3.92 1.82
N GLY A 121 5.43 5.20 1.40
CA GLY A 121 6.53 6.13 1.66
C GLY A 121 7.78 5.83 0.84
N ASP A 122 8.88 6.49 1.23
CA ASP A 122 10.18 6.35 0.55
C ASP A 122 10.95 5.15 1.11
N VAL A 123 10.54 3.95 0.68
CA VAL A 123 11.21 2.69 1.04
C VAL A 123 11.79 2.02 -0.20
N ASP A 124 12.96 1.40 -0.03
CA ASP A 124 13.58 0.61 -1.10
C ASP A 124 12.74 -0.64 -1.39
N TYR A 125 12.21 -0.70 -2.59
CA TYR A 125 11.50 -1.85 -3.10
C TYR A 125 11.84 -2.05 -4.59
N THR A 126 12.34 -3.23 -4.92
CA THR A 126 12.57 -3.65 -6.30
C THR A 126 11.70 -4.89 -6.57
N GLU A 127 10.78 -4.74 -7.52
CA GLU A 127 10.00 -5.88 -7.97
C GLU A 127 10.91 -6.92 -8.62
N THR A 128 10.95 -8.13 -8.06
CA THR A 128 11.61 -9.27 -8.70
C THR A 128 10.72 -9.76 -9.82
N VAL A 129 10.93 -9.24 -11.02
CA VAL A 129 10.36 -9.84 -12.24
C VAL A 129 11.12 -11.13 -12.52
N GLU A 130 10.39 -12.26 -12.64
CA GLU A 130 11.03 -13.50 -13.13
C GLU A 130 11.68 -13.19 -14.49
N ALA A 131 12.97 -13.49 -14.60
CA ALA A 131 13.70 -13.24 -15.83
C ALA A 131 13.09 -14.06 -16.96
N VAL A 132 12.49 -13.37 -17.92
CA VAL A 132 12.05 -13.99 -19.17
C VAL A 132 13.27 -14.21 -20.03
N SER A 133 13.72 -15.46 -20.18
CA SER A 133 14.79 -15.76 -21.13
C SER A 133 14.27 -15.67 -22.56
N VAL A 134 14.86 -14.76 -23.32
CA VAL A 134 14.59 -14.63 -24.75
C VAL A 134 15.70 -15.34 -25.51
N THR A 135 15.38 -16.46 -26.17
CA THR A 135 16.31 -17.19 -27.01
C THR A 135 15.94 -16.96 -28.48
N LEU A 136 16.89 -16.45 -29.25
CA LEU A 136 16.75 -16.35 -30.68
C LEU A 136 17.24 -17.65 -31.31
N THR A 137 16.34 -18.44 -31.85
CA THR A 137 16.64 -19.61 -32.68
C THR A 137 16.04 -19.38 -34.07
N ASP A 138 16.86 -19.50 -35.09
CA ASP A 138 16.43 -19.45 -36.51
C ASP A 138 15.64 -18.17 -36.90
N ASN A 139 16.08 -17.00 -36.41
CA ASN A 139 15.42 -15.69 -36.60
C ASN A 139 13.96 -15.60 -36.12
N VAL A 140 13.52 -16.52 -35.27
CA VAL A 140 12.21 -16.49 -34.61
C VAL A 140 12.39 -16.20 -33.12
N LEU A 141 11.75 -15.16 -32.66
CA LEU A 141 11.72 -14.81 -31.23
C LEU A 141 10.85 -15.83 -30.50
N LYS A 142 11.42 -16.63 -29.60
CA LYS A 142 10.68 -17.48 -28.66
C LYS A 142 10.87 -16.93 -27.26
N VAL A 143 9.74 -16.65 -26.60
CA VAL A 143 9.71 -16.21 -25.20
C VAL A 143 9.38 -17.42 -24.34
N GLY A 144 10.30 -17.82 -23.46
CA GLY A 144 10.10 -18.89 -22.50
C GLY A 144 10.14 -18.35 -21.06
N LYS A 145 9.28 -18.88 -20.19
CA LYS A 145 9.41 -18.68 -18.74
C LYS A 145 10.40 -19.70 -18.21
N ASN A 146 11.39 -19.25 -17.44
CA ASN A 146 12.23 -20.15 -16.66
C ASN A 146 11.42 -20.59 -15.43
N GLU A 147 10.87 -21.79 -15.45
CA GLU A 147 10.35 -22.44 -14.24
C GLU A 147 11.54 -23.05 -13.50
N GLN A 148 11.77 -22.56 -12.28
CA GLN A 148 12.64 -23.20 -11.29
C GLN A 148 11.81 -23.93 -10.26
#